data_cd8dbf052c0e758d782f142c241ee228
#
_entry.id   cd8dbf052c0e758d782f142c241ee228
#
_cell.length_a   1.000
_cell.length_b   1.000
_cell.length_c   1.000
_cell.angle_alpha   90.00
_cell.angle_beta   90.00
_cell.angle_gamma   90.00
#
_symmetry.space_group_name_H-M   'P 1'
#
loop_
_entity.id
_entity.type
_entity.pdbx_description
1 polymer ?
#
loop_
_entity_poly.entity_id
_entity_poly.type
_entity_poly.pdbx_seq_one_letter_code
_entity_poly.pdbx_strand_id
1 'polypeptide(L)'
;KVVNPKSINWSKYTGKNFPYQLRQDPVPNNALGQVKFMFPNKHMVYLHDTPNKNLFDRESRAFSSGCVRIENPFEFAQLLLGKEWNANRIDKVIESKKTTAVKLADPVPVILFYLTALPEFDGKFHFRNDVYSRDEAVLENLNATFKPADRLVRQSDE
;
A
#
# COMPACT_ATOMS: atom_id res chain seq x y z
N LYS A 1 6.57 -28.08 -1.51
CA LYS A 1 6.81 -28.77 -0.21
C LYS A 1 7.19 -27.74 0.82
N VAL A 2 6.54 -27.77 1.98
CA VAL A 2 6.90 -26.88 3.11
C VAL A 2 8.17 -27.43 3.75
N VAL A 3 9.14 -26.54 3.97
CA VAL A 3 10.42 -26.86 4.57
C VAL A 3 10.48 -26.22 5.97
N ASN A 4 10.95 -26.96 6.97
CA ASN A 4 11.12 -26.42 8.31
C ASN A 4 12.26 -25.39 8.31
N PRO A 5 12.01 -24.13 8.65
CA PRO A 5 13.06 -23.10 8.63
C PRO A 5 14.23 -23.37 9.58
N LYS A 6 14.01 -24.15 10.65
CA LYS A 6 15.09 -24.55 11.58
C LYS A 6 16.05 -25.58 11.00
N SER A 7 15.67 -26.29 9.93
CA SER A 7 16.55 -27.24 9.23
C SER A 7 17.41 -26.62 8.13
N ILE A 8 17.24 -25.33 7.87
CA ILE A 8 17.94 -24.61 6.82
C ILE A 8 19.21 -23.98 7.39
N ASN A 9 20.35 -24.25 6.74
CA ASN A 9 21.57 -23.51 7.01
C ASN A 9 21.53 -22.18 6.24
N TRP A 10 21.08 -21.14 6.90
CA TRP A 10 20.87 -19.80 6.31
C TRP A 10 22.16 -19.16 5.79
N SER A 11 23.32 -19.46 6.38
CA SER A 11 24.61 -18.88 5.97
C SER A 11 25.06 -19.30 4.56
N LYS A 12 24.45 -20.34 3.98
CA LYS A 12 24.72 -20.79 2.62
C LYS A 12 24.03 -19.98 1.53
N TYR A 13 23.11 -19.10 1.90
CA TYR A 13 22.26 -18.38 0.95
C TYR A 13 22.49 -16.88 0.99
N THR A 14 22.34 -16.28 -0.17
CA THR A 14 22.36 -14.82 -0.39
C THR A 14 21.09 -14.44 -1.14
N GLY A 15 20.81 -13.15 -1.29
CA GLY A 15 19.65 -12.70 -2.08
C GLY A 15 19.66 -13.16 -3.56
N LYS A 16 20.84 -13.57 -4.08
CA LYS A 16 20.96 -14.03 -5.47
C LYS A 16 20.69 -15.52 -5.66
N ASN A 17 20.91 -16.34 -4.63
CA ASN A 17 20.83 -17.80 -4.72
C ASN A 17 19.83 -18.42 -3.74
N PHE A 18 18.89 -17.63 -3.23
CA PHE A 18 17.88 -18.08 -2.27
C PHE A 18 16.76 -18.85 -2.98
N PRO A 19 16.63 -20.19 -2.78
CA PRO A 19 15.73 -21.02 -3.55
C PRO A 19 14.33 -21.17 -2.96
N TYR A 20 14.06 -20.53 -1.82
CA TYR A 20 12.80 -20.70 -1.09
C TYR A 20 11.89 -19.49 -1.23
N GLN A 21 10.60 -19.74 -1.18
CA GLN A 21 9.59 -18.70 -0.95
C GLN A 21 9.30 -18.62 0.54
N LEU A 22 9.35 -17.41 1.09
CA LEU A 22 9.01 -17.17 2.49
C LEU A 22 7.54 -16.82 2.59
N ARG A 23 6.88 -17.42 3.57
CA ARG A 23 5.49 -17.10 3.92
C ARG A 23 5.40 -16.94 5.43
N GLN A 24 4.84 -15.83 5.86
CA GLN A 24 4.45 -15.63 7.24
C GLN A 24 3.00 -16.09 7.42
N ASP A 25 2.74 -16.87 8.47
CA ASP A 25 1.39 -17.35 8.78
C ASP A 25 0.46 -16.19 9.20
N PRO A 26 -0.86 -16.36 9.07
CA PRO A 26 -1.85 -15.38 9.50
C PRO A 26 -1.99 -15.37 11.03
N VAL A 27 -1.07 -14.65 11.67
CA VAL A 27 -1.00 -14.47 13.13
C VAL A 27 -1.06 -12.98 13.47
N PRO A 28 -1.44 -12.58 14.70
CA PRO A 28 -1.62 -11.18 15.07
C PRO A 28 -0.39 -10.29 14.85
N ASN A 29 0.82 -10.86 14.96
CA ASN A 29 2.07 -10.15 14.73
C ASN A 29 2.62 -10.30 13.30
N ASN A 30 1.79 -10.73 12.33
CA ASN A 30 2.17 -10.70 10.93
C ASN A 30 2.52 -9.27 10.51
N ALA A 31 3.63 -9.10 9.79
CA ALA A 31 4.13 -7.78 9.38
C ALA A 31 3.13 -6.99 8.53
N LEU A 32 2.24 -7.66 7.80
CA LEU A 32 1.16 -7.08 7.01
C LEU A 32 -0.17 -7.00 7.75
N GLY A 33 -0.16 -7.26 9.08
CA GLY A 33 -1.36 -7.33 9.90
C GLY A 33 -2.29 -8.46 9.49
N GLN A 34 -3.59 -8.25 9.64
CA GLN A 34 -4.62 -9.25 9.43
C GLN A 34 -5.46 -9.03 8.17
N VAL A 35 -5.33 -7.87 7.54
CA VAL A 35 -6.08 -7.51 6.32
C VAL A 35 -5.16 -6.91 5.27
N LYS A 36 -5.36 -7.31 4.03
CA LYS A 36 -4.63 -6.82 2.86
C LYS A 36 -5.62 -6.50 1.74
N PHE A 37 -5.50 -5.30 1.18
CA PHE A 37 -6.33 -4.82 0.08
C PHE A 37 -5.49 -4.83 -1.20
N MET A 38 -5.87 -5.69 -2.13
CA MET A 38 -5.15 -5.93 -3.36
C MET A 38 -5.80 -5.18 -4.51
N PHE A 39 -4.99 -4.52 -5.31
CA PHE A 39 -5.40 -3.90 -6.56
C PHE A 39 -4.33 -4.10 -7.64
N PRO A 40 -4.69 -4.22 -8.91
CA PRO A 40 -3.73 -4.42 -10.00
C PRO A 40 -2.77 -3.23 -10.14
N ASN A 41 -1.48 -3.49 -10.08
CA ASN A 41 -0.45 -2.49 -10.38
C ASN A 41 0.90 -3.16 -10.67
N LYS A 42 1.76 -2.51 -11.45
CA LYS A 42 3.09 -3.02 -11.83
C LYS A 42 4.15 -2.90 -10.75
N HIS A 43 3.87 -2.19 -9.66
CA HIS A 43 4.83 -1.90 -8.59
C HIS A 43 4.71 -2.85 -7.39
N MET A 44 3.78 -3.79 -7.43
CA MET A 44 3.46 -4.70 -6.31
C MET A 44 3.14 -3.96 -5.01
N VAL A 45 2.54 -2.78 -5.11
CA VAL A 45 2.06 -1.97 -3.99
C VAL A 45 0.64 -2.38 -3.63
N TYR A 46 0.31 -2.36 -2.35
CA TYR A 46 -1.03 -2.65 -1.83
C TYR A 46 -1.26 -1.89 -0.52
N LEU A 47 -2.52 -1.83 -0.10
CA LEU A 47 -2.88 -1.33 1.22
C LEU A 47 -2.96 -2.50 2.19
N HIS A 48 -2.56 -2.31 3.45
CA HIS A 48 -2.58 -3.40 4.42
C HIS A 48 -2.67 -2.91 5.86
N ASP A 49 -3.06 -3.81 6.73
CA ASP A 49 -2.99 -3.66 8.17
C ASP A 49 -1.54 -3.68 8.68
N THR A 50 -1.35 -3.36 9.94
CA THR A 50 -0.05 -3.42 10.62
C THR A 50 -0.23 -3.68 12.11
N PRO A 51 0.63 -4.51 12.75
CA PRO A 51 0.65 -4.62 14.21
C PRO A 51 1.22 -3.36 14.88
N ASN A 52 1.94 -2.51 14.16
CA ASN A 52 2.60 -1.31 14.69
C ASN A 52 1.67 -0.10 14.61
N LYS A 53 0.55 -0.12 15.34
CA LYS A 53 -0.46 0.94 15.34
C LYS A 53 0.05 2.27 15.88
N ASN A 54 0.99 2.24 16.81
CA ASN A 54 1.62 3.43 17.38
C ASN A 54 2.36 4.32 16.37
N LEU A 55 2.63 3.82 15.18
CA LEU A 55 3.25 4.62 14.11
C LEU A 55 2.27 5.63 13.49
N PHE A 56 0.97 5.45 13.67
CA PHE A 56 -0.04 6.42 13.23
C PHE A 56 -0.07 7.69 14.09
N ASP A 57 0.51 7.65 15.30
CA ASP A 57 0.64 8.81 16.19
C ASP A 57 1.85 9.70 15.80
N ARG A 58 2.66 9.28 14.82
CA ARG A 58 3.84 10.03 14.38
C ARG A 58 3.49 11.07 13.33
N GLU A 59 4.13 12.24 13.40
CA GLU A 59 4.03 13.27 12.37
C GLU A 59 4.65 12.83 11.04
N SER A 60 5.85 12.25 11.09
CA SER A 60 6.51 11.65 9.94
C SER A 60 6.12 10.18 9.83
N ARG A 61 5.55 9.77 8.70
CA ARG A 61 4.99 8.43 8.49
C ARG A 61 5.62 7.66 7.34
N ALA A 62 6.78 8.05 6.87
CA ALA A 62 7.53 7.40 5.80
C ALA A 62 8.31 6.18 6.32
N PHE A 63 7.61 5.12 6.75
CA PHE A 63 8.21 3.92 7.37
C PHE A 63 8.22 2.69 6.47
N SER A 64 7.68 2.77 5.26
CA SER A 64 7.59 1.61 4.35
C SER A 64 8.30 1.88 3.03
N SER A 65 8.56 0.83 2.27
CA SER A 65 9.22 0.91 0.96
C SER A 65 8.25 1.09 -0.21
N GLY A 66 6.96 1.31 0.03
CA GLY A 66 5.97 1.55 -1.02
C GLY A 66 4.54 1.15 -0.69
N CYS A 67 4.31 0.08 0.08
CA CYS A 67 2.96 -0.28 0.53
C CYS A 67 2.42 0.73 1.55
N VAL A 68 1.12 0.93 1.57
CA VAL A 68 0.46 1.90 2.46
C VAL A 68 -0.25 1.17 3.59
N ARG A 69 0.02 1.58 4.82
CA ARG A 69 -0.63 1.03 6.01
C ARG A 69 -1.94 1.73 6.28
N ILE A 70 -2.93 0.98 6.77
CA ILE A 70 -4.24 1.49 7.16
C ILE A 70 -4.40 1.37 8.67
N GLU A 71 -4.82 2.45 9.28
CA GLU A 71 -5.03 2.54 10.74
C GLU A 71 -6.22 1.70 11.18
N ASN A 72 -7.38 1.85 10.51
CA ASN A 72 -8.64 1.15 10.80
C ASN A 72 -9.01 0.18 9.65
N PRO A 73 -8.25 -0.91 9.46
CA PRO A 73 -8.40 -1.77 8.28
C PRO A 73 -9.70 -2.58 8.28
N PHE A 74 -10.26 -2.92 9.45
CA PHE A 74 -11.50 -3.70 9.54
C PHE A 74 -12.72 -2.86 9.18
N GLU A 75 -12.79 -1.64 9.66
CA GLU A 75 -13.82 -0.68 9.29
C GLU A 75 -13.76 -0.36 7.80
N PHE A 76 -12.55 -0.18 7.29
CA PHE A 76 -12.34 0.03 5.85
C PHE A 76 -12.75 -1.19 5.03
N ALA A 77 -12.44 -2.41 5.48
CA ALA A 77 -12.88 -3.63 4.84
C ALA A 77 -14.42 -3.75 4.84
N GLN A 78 -15.07 -3.43 5.96
CA GLN A 78 -16.53 -3.44 6.07
C GLN A 78 -17.17 -2.42 5.12
N LEU A 79 -16.60 -1.22 5.02
CA LEU A 79 -17.05 -0.18 4.10
C LEU A 79 -17.02 -0.68 2.65
N LEU A 80 -15.92 -1.30 2.24
CA LEU A 80 -15.72 -1.80 0.87
C LEU A 80 -16.59 -3.02 0.53
N LEU A 81 -16.80 -3.91 1.50
CA LEU A 81 -17.54 -5.16 1.31
C LEU A 81 -19.05 -5.00 1.50
N GLY A 82 -19.49 -3.88 2.07
CA GLY A 82 -20.90 -3.56 2.26
C GLY A 82 -21.57 -4.33 3.40
N LYS A 83 -22.89 -4.20 3.49
CA LYS A 83 -23.71 -4.62 4.62
C LYS A 83 -23.65 -6.12 4.95
N GLU A 84 -23.37 -6.96 3.98
CA GLU A 84 -23.26 -8.41 4.20
C GLU A 84 -22.02 -8.81 4.99
N TRP A 85 -21.02 -7.94 5.06
CA TRP A 85 -19.77 -8.13 5.77
C TRP A 85 -19.71 -7.27 7.03
N ASN A 86 -20.58 -7.57 8.00
CA ASN A 86 -20.52 -6.91 9.29
C ASN A 86 -19.30 -7.35 10.11
N ALA A 87 -19.03 -6.65 11.22
CA ALA A 87 -17.89 -6.91 12.10
C ALA A 87 -17.81 -8.39 12.51
N ASN A 88 -18.92 -9.00 12.94
CA ASN A 88 -18.96 -10.40 13.36
C ASN A 88 -18.50 -11.37 12.26
N ARG A 89 -18.81 -11.10 10.99
CA ARG A 89 -18.40 -11.95 9.88
C ARG A 89 -16.90 -11.79 9.61
N ILE A 90 -16.38 -10.59 9.71
CA ILE A 90 -14.94 -10.31 9.58
C ILE A 90 -14.19 -11.00 10.72
N ASP A 91 -14.64 -10.87 11.96
CA ASP A 91 -14.03 -11.48 13.14
C ASP A 91 -13.95 -13.02 13.00
N LYS A 92 -15.01 -13.66 12.53
CA LYS A 92 -15.02 -15.12 12.28
C LYS A 92 -13.97 -15.53 11.26
N VAL A 93 -13.74 -14.73 10.23
CA VAL A 93 -12.68 -15.00 9.24
C VAL A 93 -11.31 -14.89 9.89
N ILE A 94 -11.08 -13.86 10.71
CA ILE A 94 -9.83 -13.65 11.42
C ILE A 94 -9.56 -14.77 12.42
N GLU A 95 -10.55 -15.15 13.22
CA GLU A 95 -10.48 -16.24 14.20
C GLU A 95 -10.17 -17.59 13.54
N SER A 96 -10.59 -17.80 12.31
CA SER A 96 -10.29 -19.03 11.57
C SER A 96 -8.80 -19.24 11.33
N LYS A 97 -7.98 -18.21 11.44
CA LYS A 97 -6.52 -18.21 11.14
C LYS A 97 -6.18 -18.76 9.75
N LYS A 98 -7.13 -18.65 8.82
CA LYS A 98 -6.94 -19.07 7.41
C LYS A 98 -6.91 -17.83 6.52
N THR A 99 -5.93 -17.79 5.63
CA THR A 99 -5.91 -16.76 4.59
C THR A 99 -7.13 -16.93 3.68
N THR A 100 -8.04 -15.96 3.71
CA THR A 100 -9.27 -15.97 2.95
C THR A 100 -9.27 -14.78 1.98
N ALA A 101 -9.44 -15.06 0.69
CA ALA A 101 -9.58 -14.03 -0.31
C ALA A 101 -11.07 -13.74 -0.58
N VAL A 102 -11.41 -12.46 -0.53
CA VAL A 102 -12.76 -11.98 -0.81
C VAL A 102 -12.68 -10.96 -1.94
N LYS A 103 -13.50 -11.14 -2.98
CA LYS A 103 -13.61 -10.17 -4.08
C LYS A 103 -14.68 -9.14 -3.74
N LEU A 104 -14.39 -7.87 -4.06
CA LEU A 104 -15.42 -6.83 -4.02
C LEU A 104 -16.43 -7.08 -5.13
N ALA A 105 -17.71 -6.87 -4.83
CA ALA A 105 -18.77 -6.90 -5.84
C ALA A 105 -18.55 -5.76 -6.85
N ASP A 106 -18.31 -4.57 -6.33
CA ASP A 106 -18.02 -3.38 -7.12
C ASP A 106 -16.59 -2.91 -6.85
N PRO A 107 -15.65 -3.07 -7.80
CA PRO A 107 -14.29 -2.60 -7.65
C PRO A 107 -14.22 -1.08 -7.48
N VAL A 108 -13.40 -0.62 -6.54
CA VAL A 108 -13.17 0.80 -6.29
C VAL A 108 -11.82 1.19 -6.89
N PRO A 109 -11.75 2.24 -7.72
CA PRO A 109 -10.48 2.72 -8.26
C PRO A 109 -9.59 3.27 -7.15
N VAL A 110 -8.30 2.97 -7.22
CA VAL A 110 -7.29 3.42 -6.26
C VAL A 110 -6.32 4.35 -6.99
N ILE A 111 -6.15 5.56 -6.45
CA ILE A 111 -5.18 6.53 -6.93
C ILE A 111 -4.18 6.78 -5.80
N LEU A 112 -2.91 6.58 -6.08
CA LEU A 112 -1.82 6.93 -5.16
C LEU A 112 -1.06 8.11 -5.76
N PHE A 113 -0.99 9.20 -5.01
CA PHE A 113 -0.23 10.38 -5.41
C PHE A 113 0.59 10.91 -4.23
N TYR A 114 1.60 11.70 -4.54
CA TYR A 114 2.45 12.37 -3.58
C TYR A 114 2.26 13.87 -3.73
N LEU A 115 1.84 14.52 -2.65
CA LEU A 115 1.64 15.97 -2.59
C LEU A 115 2.24 16.49 -1.28
N THR A 116 3.02 17.54 -1.39
CA THR A 116 3.62 18.28 -0.27
C THR A 116 2.83 19.54 0.07
N ALA A 117 2.01 20.04 -0.86
CA ALA A 117 1.06 21.12 -0.65
C ALA A 117 -0.37 20.63 -0.99
N LEU A 118 -1.27 20.70 -0.04
CA LEU A 118 -2.64 20.21 -0.14
C LEU A 118 -3.62 21.35 0.16
N PRO A 119 -4.52 21.72 -0.77
CA PRO A 119 -5.64 22.56 -0.45
C PRO A 119 -6.67 21.80 0.39
N GLU A 120 -7.16 22.39 1.45
CA GLU A 120 -8.27 21.85 2.24
C GLU A 120 -9.58 22.56 1.90
N PHE A 121 -10.70 21.95 2.34
CA PHE A 121 -12.05 22.48 2.07
C PHE A 121 -12.32 23.85 2.72
N ASP A 122 -11.51 24.25 3.69
CA ASP A 122 -11.57 25.56 4.35
C ASP A 122 -10.82 26.67 3.56
N GLY A 123 -10.25 26.32 2.40
CA GLY A 123 -9.48 27.24 1.54
C GLY A 123 -8.05 27.48 1.98
N LYS A 124 -7.58 26.81 3.02
CA LYS A 124 -6.18 26.87 3.45
C LYS A 124 -5.32 25.83 2.76
N PHE A 125 -4.03 26.09 2.72
CA PHE A 125 -3.04 25.12 2.26
C PHE A 125 -2.32 24.50 3.45
N HIS A 126 -2.25 23.17 3.44
CA HIS A 126 -1.43 22.41 4.37
C HIS A 126 -0.17 21.91 3.68
N PHE A 127 0.97 22.16 4.31
CA PHE A 127 2.27 21.75 3.80
C PHE A 127 2.77 20.53 4.56
N ARG A 128 3.43 19.62 3.84
CA ARG A 128 4.06 18.41 4.38
C ARG A 128 5.55 18.40 4.02
N ASN A 129 6.33 17.73 4.83
CA ASN A 129 7.76 17.56 4.54
C ASN A 129 7.95 16.82 3.21
N ASP A 130 8.83 17.33 2.36
CA ASP A 130 9.21 16.67 1.11
C ASP A 130 10.19 15.52 1.37
N VAL A 131 9.65 14.35 1.78
CA VAL A 131 10.44 13.16 2.15
C VAL A 131 11.13 12.49 0.97
N TYR A 132 10.75 12.85 -0.27
CA TYR A 132 11.34 12.31 -1.51
C TYR A 132 12.15 13.33 -2.30
N SER A 133 12.34 14.54 -1.77
CA SER A 133 13.09 15.65 -2.41
C SER A 133 12.63 15.91 -3.83
N ARG A 134 11.32 16.07 -4.03
CA ARG A 134 10.70 16.28 -5.35
C ARG A 134 10.26 17.73 -5.58
N ASP A 135 10.11 18.52 -4.54
CA ASP A 135 9.57 19.87 -4.63
C ASP A 135 10.51 20.81 -5.40
N GLU A 136 11.82 20.66 -5.24
CA GLU A 136 12.80 21.46 -5.98
C GLU A 136 12.63 21.30 -7.49
N ALA A 137 12.55 20.06 -7.97
CA ALA A 137 12.37 19.80 -9.40
C ALA A 137 11.01 20.32 -9.92
N VAL A 138 9.96 20.26 -9.11
CA VAL A 138 8.65 20.84 -9.46
C VAL A 138 8.75 22.35 -9.56
N LEU A 139 9.39 23.02 -8.60
CA LEU A 139 9.56 24.47 -8.59
C LEU A 139 10.39 24.97 -9.77
N GLU A 140 11.48 24.29 -10.09
CA GLU A 140 12.31 24.57 -11.26
C GLU A 140 11.49 24.51 -12.57
N ASN A 141 10.66 23.46 -12.73
CA ASN A 141 9.82 23.30 -13.90
C ASN A 141 8.67 24.32 -13.95
N LEU A 142 8.11 24.74 -12.83
CA LEU A 142 7.11 25.80 -12.77
C LEU A 142 7.68 27.16 -13.15
N ASN A 143 8.94 27.43 -12.80
CA ASN A 143 9.63 28.67 -13.12
C ASN A 143 10.26 28.66 -14.52
N ALA A 144 10.35 27.50 -15.17
CA ALA A 144 10.87 27.36 -16.49
C ALA A 144 9.91 28.00 -17.54
N THR A 145 10.47 28.56 -18.59
CA THR A 145 9.68 29.05 -19.73
C THR A 145 8.88 27.89 -20.33
N PHE A 146 7.57 28.05 -20.39
CA PHE A 146 6.69 27.04 -20.97
C PHE A 146 7.05 26.77 -22.42
N LYS A 147 7.53 25.57 -22.72
CA LYS A 147 7.67 25.08 -24.07
C LYS A 147 6.49 24.17 -24.36
N PRO A 148 5.59 24.51 -25.33
CA PRO A 148 4.53 23.60 -25.72
C PRO A 148 5.17 22.26 -26.08
N ALA A 149 4.71 21.18 -25.47
CA ALA A 149 5.10 19.86 -25.92
C ALA A 149 4.67 19.69 -27.37
N ASP A 150 5.59 19.30 -28.23
CA ASP A 150 5.21 18.87 -29.58
C ASP A 150 4.08 17.86 -29.45
N ARG A 151 2.98 18.12 -30.13
CA ARG A 151 1.81 17.20 -30.07
C ARG A 151 2.31 15.81 -30.38
N LEU A 152 2.24 14.91 -29.40
CA LEU A 152 2.36 13.50 -29.67
C LEU A 152 1.25 13.14 -30.67
N VAL A 153 1.60 13.10 -31.94
CA VAL A 153 0.75 12.58 -33.00
C VAL A 153 0.50 11.12 -32.61
N ARG A 154 -0.69 10.83 -32.12
CA ARG A 154 -1.13 9.45 -32.01
C ARG A 154 -1.12 8.92 -33.43
N GLN A 155 -0.16 8.08 -33.76
CA GLN A 155 -0.26 7.22 -34.91
C GLN A 155 -1.44 6.29 -34.61
N SER A 156 -2.53 6.55 -35.28
CA SER A 156 -3.62 5.59 -35.41
C SER A 156 -3.10 4.49 -36.31
N ASP A 157 -2.74 3.36 -35.74
CA ASP A 157 -2.53 2.15 -36.50
C ASP A 157 -3.85 1.78 -37.18
N GLU A 158 -3.88 1.86 -38.52
CA GLU A 158 -4.89 1.25 -39.38
C GLU A 158 -4.71 -0.27 -39.40
#